data_cb0cd2149ba922d1b27155d8f5934e1e
#
_entry.id   cb0cd2149ba922d1b27155d8f5934e1e
#
_cell.length_a   1.000
_cell.length_b   1.000
_cell.length_c   1.000
_cell.angle_alpha   90.00
_cell.angle_beta   90.00
_cell.angle_gamma   90.00
#
_symmetry.space_group_name_H-M   'P 1'
#
loop_
_entity.id
_entity.type
_entity.pdbx_description
1 polymer ?
#
loop_
_entity_poly.entity_id
_entity_poly.type
_entity_poly.pdbx_seq_one_letter_code
_entity_poly.pdbx_strand_id
1 'polypeptide(L)'
;MPHLTLKKSNILTCTYSILCKSNEIVVCPSTPIVTHVDDLVFYDFDVALIAMEQNLKYTVDNKVYEFCVPAINQSLEILYMSCNDVYQKSVWDAISRQHKTKKYNLAIGGGDQLYMDGVWDIPCMKTWKDLSSSQRLTAAVTPDMFDEIAKFYKTTYENKWFNSPEYVNVLPNIPAIYMWDDHEIFDGYGSYPENIMKSEIVQSIYKIARRAFMIYQMHMLPNGLNANLTNFFELNNTLIVNIDTRTERNCKRILSDATRNKIFQTMETTSASNIVVLISTALAYYNIDKVHSLLFFNVDKVHTLASYLPSIPAVSILSSLPIFKNLYNVFGLFEYNDDVIDGWCDKNHELETNLFVDKLMELKTAKKKNVAILVGDVHIGGDAVIEKDGVKIPQYISSGVGSITARTAFDCMKKTLSGERFSGGIRYFFDKNTAIFDYNWGRVRIDSNHIIFFHHTSKDTKDIVFFKKSE
;
A
#
# COMPACT_ATOMS: atom_id res chain seq x y z
N MET A 1 -3.65 4.65 -22.96
CA MET A 1 -2.25 4.16 -22.92
C MET A 1 -2.16 2.94 -22.05
N PRO A 2 -1.24 1.99 -22.33
CA PRO A 2 -1.23 0.72 -21.68
C PRO A 2 -0.69 0.79 -20.25
N HIS A 3 -1.13 -0.15 -19.44
CA HIS A 3 -0.60 -0.44 -18.13
C HIS A 3 -0.12 -1.88 -18.07
N LEU A 4 1.11 -2.13 -17.64
CA LEU A 4 1.73 -3.47 -17.63
C LEU A 4 1.84 -4.00 -16.20
N THR A 5 1.27 -5.17 -15.93
CA THR A 5 1.39 -5.85 -14.63
C THR A 5 2.03 -7.23 -14.76
N LEU A 6 2.68 -7.68 -13.67
CA LEU A 6 3.01 -9.08 -13.47
C LEU A 6 1.81 -9.73 -12.74
N LYS A 7 1.10 -10.60 -13.44
CA LYS A 7 -0.13 -11.24 -12.93
C LYS A 7 0.11 -12.53 -12.17
N LYS A 8 1.07 -13.32 -12.66
CA LYS A 8 1.53 -14.57 -12.03
C LYS A 8 3.00 -14.79 -12.32
N SER A 9 3.68 -15.47 -11.44
CA SER A 9 5.03 -15.98 -11.71
C SER A 9 5.29 -17.27 -10.96
N ASN A 10 6.14 -18.10 -11.56
CA ASN A 10 6.75 -19.26 -10.96
C ASN A 10 8.20 -19.35 -11.45
N ILE A 11 8.93 -20.38 -11.05
CA ILE A 11 10.35 -20.55 -11.37
C ILE A 11 10.68 -20.68 -12.88
N LEU A 12 9.67 -20.90 -13.73
CA LEU A 12 9.86 -21.14 -15.16
C LEU A 12 9.13 -20.15 -16.06
N THR A 13 8.08 -19.50 -15.57
CA THR A 13 7.16 -18.70 -16.40
C THR A 13 6.61 -17.52 -15.63
N CYS A 14 6.53 -16.38 -16.30
CA CYS A 14 5.82 -15.19 -15.85
C CYS A 14 4.61 -14.94 -16.77
N THR A 15 3.44 -14.68 -16.19
CA THR A 15 2.28 -14.17 -16.92
C THR A 15 2.20 -12.66 -16.72
N TYR A 16 2.31 -11.92 -17.79
CA TYR A 16 2.14 -10.47 -17.81
C TYR A 16 0.75 -10.11 -18.35
N SER A 17 0.27 -8.95 -17.98
CA SER A 17 -1.02 -8.43 -18.45
C SER A 17 -0.88 -6.98 -18.87
N ILE A 18 -1.40 -6.64 -20.05
CA ILE A 18 -1.52 -5.27 -20.54
C ILE A 18 -2.98 -4.85 -20.45
N LEU A 19 -3.26 -3.78 -19.69
CA LEU A 19 -4.55 -3.12 -19.65
C LEU A 19 -4.54 -1.92 -20.59
N CYS A 20 -5.56 -1.82 -21.45
CA CYS A 20 -5.77 -0.66 -22.32
C CYS A 20 -7.27 -0.44 -22.62
N LYS A 21 -7.58 0.64 -23.33
CA LYS A 21 -8.94 0.88 -23.84
C LYS A 21 -9.31 -0.12 -24.93
N SER A 22 -10.57 -0.47 -25.03
CA SER A 22 -11.07 -1.49 -25.97
C SER A 22 -10.92 -1.13 -27.46
N ASN A 23 -10.71 0.14 -27.77
CA ASN A 23 -10.49 0.63 -29.13
C ASN A 23 -8.99 0.69 -29.53
N GLU A 24 -8.06 0.37 -28.63
CA GLU A 24 -6.62 0.38 -28.89
C GLU A 24 -6.17 -0.96 -29.50
N ILE A 25 -5.24 -0.93 -30.46
CA ILE A 25 -4.68 -2.13 -31.10
C ILE A 25 -3.40 -2.53 -30.36
N VAL A 26 -3.37 -3.76 -29.85
CA VAL A 26 -2.25 -4.29 -29.05
C VAL A 26 -1.56 -5.44 -29.77
N VAL A 27 -0.21 -5.41 -29.78
CA VAL A 27 0.62 -6.54 -30.20
C VAL A 27 1.49 -6.96 -29.02
N CYS A 28 1.30 -8.16 -28.54
CA CYS A 28 2.03 -8.74 -27.42
C CYS A 28 3.27 -9.54 -27.86
N PRO A 29 4.26 -9.77 -26.99
CA PRO A 29 5.44 -10.61 -27.26
C PRO A 29 5.10 -12.07 -27.60
N SER A 30 4.00 -12.58 -27.06
CA SER A 30 3.43 -13.91 -27.36
C SER A 30 1.92 -13.82 -27.51
N THR A 31 1.26 -14.89 -27.93
CA THR A 31 -0.20 -14.93 -28.15
C THR A 31 -0.93 -14.67 -26.81
N PRO A 32 -1.72 -13.61 -26.72
CA PRO A 32 -2.41 -13.27 -25.49
C PRO A 32 -3.75 -13.98 -25.34
N ILE A 33 -4.18 -14.16 -24.09
CA ILE A 33 -5.58 -14.37 -23.74
C ILE A 33 -6.21 -12.99 -23.59
N VAL A 34 -7.29 -12.72 -24.33
CA VAL A 34 -7.95 -11.42 -24.33
C VAL A 34 -9.22 -11.46 -23.50
N THR A 35 -9.35 -10.54 -22.56
CA THR A 35 -10.51 -10.43 -21.66
C THR A 35 -11.05 -9.00 -21.68
N HIS A 36 -12.33 -8.86 -22.02
CA HIS A 36 -13.02 -7.57 -22.03
C HIS A 36 -13.72 -7.30 -20.70
N VAL A 37 -13.62 -6.07 -20.23
CA VAL A 37 -14.33 -5.58 -19.03
C VAL A 37 -14.71 -4.11 -19.23
N ASP A 38 -16.02 -3.84 -19.29
CA ASP A 38 -16.57 -2.52 -19.62
C ASP A 38 -15.97 -2.00 -20.97
N ASP A 39 -15.32 -0.84 -20.96
CA ASP A 39 -14.62 -0.26 -22.13
C ASP A 39 -13.09 -0.54 -22.11
N LEU A 40 -12.66 -1.51 -21.32
CA LEU A 40 -11.26 -1.91 -21.13
C LEU A 40 -11.01 -3.33 -21.62
N VAL A 41 -9.76 -3.64 -21.91
CA VAL A 41 -9.33 -4.97 -22.34
C VAL A 41 -8.03 -5.35 -21.62
N PHE A 42 -7.97 -6.58 -21.12
CA PHE A 42 -6.74 -7.22 -20.66
C PHE A 42 -6.18 -8.12 -21.75
N TYR A 43 -4.88 -8.03 -21.96
CA TYR A 43 -4.10 -8.93 -22.81
C TYR A 43 -3.11 -9.68 -21.94
N ASP A 44 -3.47 -10.89 -21.53
CA ASP A 44 -2.63 -11.76 -20.68
C ASP A 44 -1.74 -12.63 -21.56
N PHE A 45 -0.44 -12.61 -21.36
CA PHE A 45 0.51 -13.42 -22.13
C PHE A 45 1.63 -13.99 -21.28
N ASP A 46 2.07 -15.20 -21.62
CA ASP A 46 3.12 -15.91 -20.91
C ASP A 46 4.50 -15.66 -21.54
N VAL A 47 5.49 -15.57 -20.68
CA VAL A 47 6.91 -15.45 -21.03
C VAL A 47 7.69 -16.51 -20.24
N ALA A 48 8.40 -17.37 -20.95
CA ALA A 48 9.30 -18.33 -20.31
C ALA A 48 10.54 -17.62 -19.76
N LEU A 49 10.93 -17.96 -18.54
CA LEU A 49 12.21 -17.55 -17.97
C LEU A 49 13.32 -18.41 -18.57
N ILE A 50 14.38 -17.77 -19.05
CA ILE A 50 15.54 -18.42 -19.67
C ILE A 50 16.85 -17.98 -19.03
N ALA A 51 17.95 -18.60 -19.42
CA ALA A 51 19.29 -18.32 -18.86
C ALA A 51 19.85 -16.93 -19.23
N MET A 52 19.15 -16.17 -20.07
CA MET A 52 19.54 -14.82 -20.49
C MET A 52 18.43 -13.83 -20.16
N GLU A 53 18.81 -12.61 -19.80
CA GLU A 53 17.89 -11.48 -19.67
C GLU A 53 17.21 -11.20 -21.01
N GLN A 54 15.90 -10.94 -20.97
CA GLN A 54 15.11 -10.68 -22.15
C GLN A 54 14.58 -9.24 -22.11
N ASN A 55 14.85 -8.47 -23.15
CA ASN A 55 14.21 -7.18 -23.38
C ASN A 55 13.06 -7.38 -24.36
N LEU A 56 11.86 -7.46 -23.86
CA LEU A 56 10.67 -7.74 -24.66
C LEU A 56 9.96 -6.45 -25.04
N LYS A 57 9.32 -6.46 -26.20
CA LYS A 57 8.57 -5.31 -26.72
C LYS A 57 7.12 -5.66 -26.93
N TYR A 58 6.25 -4.72 -26.65
CA TYR A 58 4.86 -4.75 -27.05
C TYR A 58 4.46 -3.40 -27.64
N THR A 59 3.39 -3.36 -28.43
CA THR A 59 2.90 -2.11 -29.02
C THR A 59 1.44 -1.88 -28.70
N VAL A 60 1.10 -0.62 -28.51
CA VAL A 60 -0.29 -0.16 -28.43
C VAL A 60 -0.42 1.04 -29.36
N ASP A 61 -1.32 0.94 -30.34
CA ASP A 61 -1.53 1.95 -31.40
C ASP A 61 -0.21 2.39 -32.06
N ASN A 62 0.62 1.42 -32.46
CA ASN A 62 1.96 1.62 -33.05
C ASN A 62 3.02 2.26 -32.11
N LYS A 63 2.68 2.64 -30.89
CA LYS A 63 3.68 3.08 -29.91
C LYS A 63 4.32 1.86 -29.27
N VAL A 64 5.66 1.82 -29.31
CA VAL A 64 6.46 0.70 -28.77
C VAL A 64 6.81 0.96 -27.32
N TYR A 65 6.64 -0.07 -26.49
CA TYR A 65 7.06 -0.15 -25.09
C TYR A 65 8.01 -1.33 -24.93
N GLU A 66 8.96 -1.21 -24.00
CA GLU A 66 9.96 -2.24 -23.76
C GLU A 66 10.06 -2.51 -22.25
N PHE A 67 10.09 -3.76 -21.85
CA PHE A 67 10.29 -4.18 -20.48
C PHE A 67 11.32 -5.30 -20.38
N CYS A 68 11.93 -5.42 -19.20
CA CYS A 68 13.00 -6.36 -18.92
C CYS A 68 12.47 -7.55 -18.12
N VAL A 69 12.68 -8.76 -18.63
CA VAL A 69 12.43 -10.02 -17.92
C VAL A 69 13.80 -10.57 -17.48
N PRO A 70 14.03 -10.81 -16.18
CA PRO A 70 15.32 -11.23 -15.69
C PRO A 70 15.67 -12.65 -16.17
N ALA A 71 16.97 -12.92 -16.32
CA ALA A 71 17.44 -14.29 -16.53
C ALA A 71 17.20 -15.14 -15.29
N ILE A 72 17.06 -16.45 -15.45
CA ILE A 72 17.03 -17.40 -14.33
C ILE A 72 18.32 -17.21 -13.49
N ASN A 73 18.15 -17.09 -12.16
CA ASN A 73 19.22 -16.84 -11.19
C ASN A 73 19.92 -15.46 -11.29
N GLN A 74 19.45 -14.55 -12.13
CA GLN A 74 19.90 -13.17 -12.10
C GLN A 74 19.35 -12.45 -10.86
N SER A 75 20.10 -11.47 -10.33
CA SER A 75 19.57 -10.59 -9.30
C SER A 75 18.37 -9.79 -9.81
N LEU A 76 17.36 -9.65 -8.98
CA LEU A 76 16.22 -8.81 -9.27
C LEU A 76 16.53 -7.35 -8.91
N GLU A 77 16.14 -6.44 -9.78
CA GLU A 77 16.12 -5.00 -9.53
C GLU A 77 14.65 -4.54 -9.48
N ILE A 78 14.20 -4.12 -8.31
CA ILE A 78 12.81 -3.78 -8.05
C ILE A 78 12.68 -2.31 -7.68
N LEU A 79 11.77 -1.60 -8.32
CA LEU A 79 11.29 -0.28 -7.90
C LEU A 79 10.21 -0.48 -6.82
N TYR A 80 10.40 0.10 -5.64
CA TYR A 80 9.38 0.11 -4.59
C TYR A 80 8.88 1.53 -4.36
N MET A 81 7.56 1.72 -4.35
CA MET A 81 6.92 3.02 -4.18
C MET A 81 5.57 2.88 -3.47
N SER A 82 5.21 3.85 -2.65
CA SER A 82 3.85 4.00 -2.09
C SER A 82 3.48 5.47 -1.93
N CYS A 83 2.23 5.75 -1.60
CA CYS A 83 1.71 7.10 -1.37
C CYS A 83 1.97 8.04 -2.56
N ASN A 84 1.38 7.68 -3.71
CA ASN A 84 1.53 8.38 -4.98
C ASN A 84 0.33 9.32 -5.23
N ASP A 85 0.11 10.29 -4.34
CA ASP A 85 -0.97 11.27 -4.46
C ASP A 85 -0.75 12.20 -5.66
N VAL A 86 0.29 13.00 -5.60
CA VAL A 86 0.58 14.03 -6.60
C VAL A 86 1.81 13.70 -7.42
N TYR A 87 1.69 13.83 -8.75
CA TYR A 87 2.84 13.66 -9.64
C TYR A 87 3.98 14.63 -9.32
N GLN A 88 5.14 14.07 -8.97
CA GLN A 88 6.37 14.81 -8.70
C GLN A 88 7.37 14.59 -9.84
N LYS A 89 7.44 15.55 -10.77
CA LYS A 89 8.27 15.43 -11.98
C LYS A 89 9.73 15.08 -11.68
N SER A 90 10.34 15.71 -10.67
CA SER A 90 11.74 15.46 -10.30
C SER A 90 12.00 14.02 -9.85
N VAL A 91 11.04 13.41 -9.14
CA VAL A 91 11.08 12.03 -8.70
C VAL A 91 10.98 11.08 -9.89
N TRP A 92 9.95 11.24 -10.71
CA TRP A 92 9.70 10.35 -11.85
C TRP A 92 10.75 10.48 -12.95
N ASP A 93 11.30 11.67 -13.17
CA ASP A 93 12.48 11.86 -14.04
C ASP A 93 13.70 11.10 -13.50
N ALA A 94 13.91 11.09 -12.18
CA ALA A 94 15.01 10.35 -11.55
C ALA A 94 14.80 8.83 -11.66
N ILE A 95 13.58 8.33 -11.38
CA ILE A 95 13.22 6.93 -11.57
C ILE A 95 13.44 6.50 -13.03
N SER A 96 12.99 7.32 -13.99
CA SER A 96 13.18 7.06 -15.42
C SER A 96 14.66 7.00 -15.81
N ARG A 97 15.50 7.90 -15.29
CA ARG A 97 16.96 7.84 -15.50
C ARG A 97 17.59 6.59 -14.90
N GLN A 98 17.18 6.22 -13.68
CA GLN A 98 17.66 4.98 -13.05
C GLN A 98 17.26 3.75 -13.88
N HIS A 99 16.01 3.68 -14.33
CA HIS A 99 15.55 2.57 -15.16
C HIS A 99 16.34 2.43 -16.49
N LYS A 100 16.78 3.53 -17.08
CA LYS A 100 17.63 3.50 -18.29
C LYS A 100 19.03 2.94 -18.03
N THR A 101 19.58 3.11 -16.84
CA THR A 101 20.94 2.68 -16.49
C THR A 101 20.96 1.33 -15.76
N LYS A 102 19.96 1.08 -14.92
CA LYS A 102 19.76 -0.17 -14.18
C LYS A 102 18.30 -0.58 -14.39
N LYS A 103 18.05 -1.48 -15.36
CA LYS A 103 16.70 -1.93 -15.71
C LYS A 103 16.01 -2.50 -14.47
N TYR A 104 14.85 -1.94 -14.10
CA TYR A 104 13.97 -2.56 -13.14
C TYR A 104 13.24 -3.74 -13.81
N ASN A 105 13.26 -4.89 -13.15
CA ASN A 105 12.52 -6.08 -13.58
C ASN A 105 11.05 -6.04 -13.11
N LEU A 106 10.78 -5.30 -12.03
CA LEU A 106 9.48 -5.21 -11.38
C LEU A 106 9.32 -3.85 -10.71
N ALA A 107 8.12 -3.30 -10.74
CA ALA A 107 7.69 -2.23 -9.85
C ALA A 107 6.72 -2.80 -8.80
N ILE A 108 6.84 -2.33 -7.56
CA ILE A 108 5.91 -2.67 -6.49
C ILE A 108 5.26 -1.38 -6.00
N GLY A 109 3.93 -1.30 -6.16
CA GLY A 109 3.10 -0.28 -5.55
C GLY A 109 2.63 -0.78 -4.18
N GLY A 110 3.19 -0.23 -3.11
CA GLY A 110 2.98 -0.67 -1.72
C GLY A 110 1.80 0.01 -1.03
N GLY A 111 0.69 0.26 -1.74
CA GLY A 111 -0.50 0.96 -1.26
C GLY A 111 -0.52 2.44 -1.62
N ASP A 112 -1.70 3.05 -1.58
CA ASP A 112 -1.96 4.47 -1.81
C ASP A 112 -1.46 4.97 -3.17
N GLN A 113 -1.72 4.21 -4.21
CA GLN A 113 -1.43 4.65 -5.57
C GLN A 113 -2.45 5.68 -6.05
N LEU A 114 -3.63 5.73 -5.42
CA LEU A 114 -4.68 6.72 -5.59
C LEU A 114 -5.25 7.13 -4.24
N TYR A 115 -5.72 8.39 -4.17
CA TYR A 115 -6.40 8.97 -3.04
C TYR A 115 -7.85 9.24 -3.41
N MET A 116 -8.75 8.36 -2.92
CA MET A 116 -10.17 8.37 -3.27
C MET A 116 -11.03 9.18 -2.29
N ASP A 117 -10.40 9.93 -1.38
CA ASP A 117 -11.06 10.72 -0.33
C ASP A 117 -12.01 11.77 -0.89
N GLY A 118 -11.77 12.24 -2.11
CA GLY A 118 -12.69 13.10 -2.85
C GLY A 118 -14.09 12.50 -3.07
N VAL A 119 -14.30 11.21 -2.79
CA VAL A 119 -15.62 10.56 -2.81
C VAL A 119 -16.60 11.28 -1.88
N TRP A 120 -16.11 11.80 -0.77
CA TRP A 120 -16.92 12.53 0.20
C TRP A 120 -17.39 13.90 -0.27
N ASP A 121 -16.86 14.42 -1.40
CA ASP A 121 -17.15 15.75 -1.93
C ASP A 121 -18.01 15.74 -3.21
N ILE A 122 -18.38 14.57 -3.72
CA ILE A 122 -19.32 14.47 -4.84
C ILE A 122 -20.73 14.87 -4.41
N PRO A 123 -21.61 15.30 -5.33
CA PRO A 123 -22.91 15.88 -4.98
C PRO A 123 -23.77 15.02 -4.07
N CYS A 124 -23.95 13.72 -4.36
CA CYS A 124 -24.75 12.84 -3.52
C CYS A 124 -24.19 12.69 -2.10
N MET A 125 -22.86 12.71 -1.95
CA MET A 125 -22.21 12.58 -0.65
C MET A 125 -22.26 13.89 0.16
N LYS A 126 -22.29 15.06 -0.50
CA LYS A 126 -22.56 16.32 0.19
C LYS A 126 -23.95 16.31 0.83
N THR A 127 -24.97 15.87 0.10
CA THR A 127 -26.32 15.70 0.63
C THR A 127 -26.36 14.69 1.78
N TRP A 128 -25.64 13.59 1.68
CA TRP A 128 -25.51 12.60 2.75
C TRP A 128 -24.82 13.18 4.00
N LYS A 129 -23.79 14.02 3.83
CA LYS A 129 -23.09 14.70 4.93
C LYS A 129 -24.00 15.67 5.70
N ASP A 130 -25.06 16.21 5.08
CA ASP A 130 -26.04 17.08 5.74
C ASP A 130 -26.97 16.32 6.71
N LEU A 131 -27.02 15.00 6.64
CA LEU A 131 -27.76 14.17 7.59
C LEU A 131 -27.09 14.18 8.98
N SER A 132 -27.89 13.98 10.03
CA SER A 132 -27.33 13.75 11.37
C SER A 132 -26.51 12.46 11.43
N SER A 133 -25.58 12.34 12.37
CA SER A 133 -24.71 11.17 12.50
C SER A 133 -25.50 9.85 12.59
N SER A 134 -26.62 9.82 13.31
CA SER A 134 -27.48 8.64 13.39
C SER A 134 -28.16 8.30 12.06
N GLN A 135 -28.60 9.33 11.31
CA GLN A 135 -29.21 9.14 9.99
C GLN A 135 -28.19 8.65 8.96
N ARG A 136 -26.94 9.16 8.98
CA ARG A 136 -25.88 8.73 8.07
C ARG A 136 -25.62 7.22 8.15
N LEU A 137 -25.63 6.66 9.36
CA LEU A 137 -25.37 5.23 9.58
C LEU A 137 -26.49 4.32 9.10
N THR A 138 -27.70 4.83 8.96
CA THR A 138 -28.89 4.06 8.57
C THR A 138 -29.45 4.46 7.21
N ALA A 139 -28.88 5.46 6.57
CA ALA A 139 -29.32 5.93 5.26
C ALA A 139 -29.07 4.85 4.19
N ALA A 140 -30.13 4.56 3.44
CA ALA A 140 -30.02 3.66 2.29
C ALA A 140 -29.22 4.32 1.15
N VAL A 141 -28.47 3.53 0.40
CA VAL A 141 -27.78 3.95 -0.81
C VAL A 141 -28.70 3.74 -1.99
N THR A 142 -29.15 4.83 -2.62
CA THR A 142 -29.97 4.72 -3.82
C THR A 142 -29.15 4.26 -5.02
N PRO A 143 -29.79 3.68 -6.07
CA PRO A 143 -29.10 3.35 -7.31
C PRO A 143 -28.34 4.54 -7.91
N ASP A 144 -28.93 5.74 -7.90
CA ASP A 144 -28.29 6.96 -8.43
C ASP A 144 -27.02 7.33 -7.63
N MET A 145 -27.08 7.20 -6.29
CA MET A 145 -25.88 7.40 -5.44
C MET A 145 -24.79 6.38 -5.78
N PHE A 146 -25.17 5.11 -5.93
CA PHE A 146 -24.23 4.05 -6.27
C PHE A 146 -23.56 4.33 -7.61
N ASP A 147 -24.31 4.73 -8.62
CA ASP A 147 -23.79 5.05 -9.95
C ASP A 147 -22.91 6.30 -9.94
N GLU A 148 -23.23 7.32 -9.15
CA GLU A 148 -22.42 8.53 -9.02
C GLU A 148 -21.07 8.22 -8.33
N ILE A 149 -21.08 7.40 -7.27
CA ILE A 149 -19.86 6.92 -6.60
C ILE A 149 -19.04 6.08 -7.57
N ALA A 150 -19.64 5.12 -8.28
CA ALA A 150 -18.96 4.28 -9.25
C ALA A 150 -18.32 5.10 -10.37
N LYS A 151 -19.02 6.13 -10.87
CA LYS A 151 -18.48 7.06 -11.86
C LYS A 151 -17.29 7.84 -11.32
N PHE A 152 -17.33 8.29 -10.07
CA PHE A 152 -16.19 8.97 -9.43
C PHE A 152 -14.96 8.08 -9.42
N TYR A 153 -15.07 6.84 -8.92
CA TYR A 153 -13.95 5.89 -8.88
C TYR A 153 -13.41 5.59 -10.28
N LYS A 154 -14.29 5.26 -11.23
CA LYS A 154 -13.89 5.02 -12.63
C LYS A 154 -13.12 6.21 -13.19
N THR A 155 -13.66 7.41 -13.08
CA THR A 155 -13.05 8.63 -13.65
C THR A 155 -11.70 8.93 -13.00
N THR A 156 -11.56 8.77 -11.69
CA THR A 156 -10.31 9.00 -10.97
C THR A 156 -9.25 8.00 -11.39
N TYR A 157 -9.59 6.70 -11.47
CA TYR A 157 -8.68 5.68 -11.98
C TYR A 157 -8.26 5.96 -13.42
N GLU A 158 -9.19 6.27 -14.31
CA GLU A 158 -8.88 6.55 -15.71
C GLU A 158 -7.96 7.76 -15.85
N ASN A 159 -8.20 8.83 -15.09
CA ASN A 159 -7.34 10.00 -15.09
C ASN A 159 -5.93 9.67 -14.62
N LYS A 160 -5.78 8.90 -13.55
CA LYS A 160 -4.46 8.49 -13.04
C LYS A 160 -3.77 7.52 -14.01
N TRP A 161 -4.41 6.41 -14.34
CA TRP A 161 -3.81 5.32 -15.13
C TRP A 161 -3.50 5.69 -16.57
N PHE A 162 -4.36 6.43 -17.23
CA PHE A 162 -4.20 6.71 -18.65
C PHE A 162 -3.67 8.11 -18.98
N ASN A 163 -3.64 9.02 -18.02
CA ASN A 163 -3.28 10.42 -18.26
C ASN A 163 -2.10 10.92 -17.42
N SER A 164 -1.86 10.37 -16.23
CA SER A 164 -0.75 10.84 -15.39
C SER A 164 0.61 10.45 -15.99
N PRO A 165 1.60 11.36 -15.99
CA PRO A 165 2.85 11.16 -16.72
C PRO A 165 3.66 9.93 -16.28
N GLU A 166 3.62 9.55 -15.00
CA GLU A 166 4.29 8.37 -14.48
C GLU A 166 3.73 7.07 -15.07
N TYR A 167 2.40 6.97 -15.15
CA TYR A 167 1.69 5.82 -15.72
C TYR A 167 1.74 5.78 -17.26
N VAL A 168 2.02 6.91 -17.86
CA VAL A 168 2.07 7.05 -19.33
C VAL A 168 3.48 6.86 -19.87
N ASN A 169 4.52 7.31 -19.14
CA ASN A 169 5.87 7.40 -19.68
C ASN A 169 6.88 6.46 -19.01
N VAL A 170 6.64 6.03 -17.77
CA VAL A 170 7.60 5.23 -16.99
C VAL A 170 7.08 3.82 -16.77
N LEU A 171 5.95 3.68 -16.10
CA LEU A 171 5.40 2.39 -15.69
C LEU A 171 4.97 1.45 -16.82
N PRO A 172 4.60 1.90 -18.03
CA PRO A 172 4.40 0.97 -19.15
C PRO A 172 5.65 0.16 -19.54
N ASN A 173 6.84 0.59 -19.11
CA ASN A 173 8.10 -0.10 -19.38
C ASN A 173 8.61 -0.94 -18.20
N ILE A 174 7.86 -1.04 -17.11
CA ILE A 174 8.22 -1.78 -15.91
C ILE A 174 6.99 -2.59 -15.46
N PRO A 175 7.02 -3.93 -15.55
CA PRO A 175 5.92 -4.74 -15.02
C PRO A 175 5.67 -4.42 -13.56
N ALA A 176 4.42 -4.25 -13.15
CA ALA A 176 4.09 -3.86 -11.78
C ALA A 176 3.24 -4.90 -11.06
N ILE A 177 3.36 -4.96 -9.75
CA ILE A 177 2.37 -5.54 -8.83
C ILE A 177 1.93 -4.46 -7.85
N TYR A 178 0.67 -4.53 -7.44
CA TYR A 178 0.09 -3.53 -6.57
C TYR A 178 -0.53 -4.17 -5.35
N MET A 179 -0.42 -3.47 -4.24
CA MET A 179 -1.19 -3.65 -3.03
C MET A 179 -2.11 -2.44 -2.90
N TRP A 180 -3.28 -2.60 -2.34
CA TRP A 180 -4.07 -1.47 -1.93
C TRP A 180 -3.87 -1.14 -0.45
N ASP A 181 -4.21 0.10 -0.10
CA ASP A 181 -4.34 0.53 1.28
C ASP A 181 -5.67 1.26 1.47
N ASP A 182 -5.85 2.04 2.50
CA ASP A 182 -7.12 2.69 2.77
C ASP A 182 -7.49 3.74 1.72
N HIS A 183 -6.55 4.55 1.25
CA HIS A 183 -6.81 5.59 0.27
C HIS A 183 -7.31 5.09 -1.09
N GLU A 184 -7.03 3.85 -1.50
CA GLU A 184 -7.73 3.25 -2.64
C GLU A 184 -9.23 3.05 -2.38
N ILE A 185 -9.64 3.06 -1.09
CA ILE A 185 -11.04 2.97 -0.67
C ILE A 185 -11.48 4.36 -0.19
N PHE A 186 -11.02 4.79 0.95
CA PHE A 186 -11.01 6.13 1.53
C PHE A 186 -10.24 6.08 2.86
N ASP A 187 -9.69 7.22 3.28
CA ASP A 187 -8.85 7.40 4.45
C ASP A 187 -9.41 6.72 5.72
N GLY A 188 -8.56 5.93 6.39
CA GLY A 188 -8.88 5.18 7.59
C GLY A 188 -9.81 3.97 7.41
N TYR A 189 -10.06 3.49 6.17
CA TYR A 189 -10.93 2.33 5.96
C TYR A 189 -10.39 1.08 6.69
N GLY A 190 -11.25 0.48 7.54
CA GLY A 190 -10.92 -0.69 8.36
C GLY A 190 -10.65 -0.34 9.83
N SER A 191 -10.39 0.92 10.15
CA SER A 191 -10.07 1.40 11.51
C SER A 191 -11.26 2.03 12.23
N TYR A 192 -12.38 2.21 11.53
CA TYR A 192 -13.59 2.78 12.10
C TYR A 192 -14.38 1.78 12.94
N PRO A 193 -15.20 2.27 13.91
CA PRO A 193 -16.13 1.45 14.67
C PRO A 193 -17.05 0.58 13.80
N GLU A 194 -17.39 -0.59 14.29
CA GLU A 194 -18.14 -1.62 13.56
C GLU A 194 -19.46 -1.13 12.95
N ASN A 195 -20.18 -0.23 13.65
CA ASN A 195 -21.44 0.35 13.15
C ASN A 195 -21.21 1.25 11.93
N ILE A 196 -20.08 1.95 11.85
CA ILE A 196 -19.69 2.74 10.67
C ILE A 196 -19.31 1.79 9.54
N MET A 197 -18.42 0.84 9.83
CA MET A 197 -17.95 -0.14 8.83
C MET A 197 -19.10 -0.97 8.23
N LYS A 198 -20.14 -1.27 9.00
CA LYS A 198 -21.32 -2.01 8.52
C LYS A 198 -22.38 -1.14 7.85
N SER A 199 -22.24 0.19 7.85
CA SER A 199 -23.21 1.06 7.19
C SER A 199 -23.27 0.80 5.69
N GLU A 200 -24.46 0.96 5.10
CA GLU A 200 -24.68 0.66 3.68
C GLU A 200 -23.80 1.51 2.77
N ILE A 201 -23.56 2.77 3.14
CA ILE A 201 -22.71 3.68 2.37
C ILE A 201 -21.25 3.21 2.34
N VAL A 202 -20.67 2.82 3.48
CA VAL A 202 -19.29 2.33 3.56
C VAL A 202 -19.13 1.02 2.79
N GLN A 203 -20.09 0.11 2.93
CA GLN A 203 -20.08 -1.15 2.19
C GLN A 203 -20.27 -0.96 0.68
N SER A 204 -21.02 0.04 0.25
CA SER A 204 -21.19 0.35 -1.17
C SER A 204 -19.92 0.96 -1.76
N ILE A 205 -19.30 1.90 -1.05
CA ILE A 205 -18.00 2.46 -1.45
C ILE A 205 -16.94 1.35 -1.55
N TYR A 206 -16.84 0.49 -0.55
CA TYR A 206 -15.90 -0.65 -0.55
C TYR A 206 -16.08 -1.55 -1.79
N LYS A 207 -17.32 -1.92 -2.12
CA LYS A 207 -17.60 -2.77 -3.29
C LYS A 207 -17.14 -2.13 -4.59
N ILE A 208 -17.38 -0.83 -4.72
CA ILE A 208 -16.96 -0.03 -5.90
C ILE A 208 -15.45 0.08 -5.97
N ALA A 209 -14.81 0.47 -4.86
CA ALA A 209 -13.36 0.59 -4.74
C ALA A 209 -12.65 -0.73 -5.07
N ARG A 210 -13.13 -1.83 -4.47
CA ARG A 210 -12.59 -3.17 -4.72
C ARG A 210 -12.69 -3.57 -6.21
N ARG A 211 -13.85 -3.31 -6.85
CA ARG A 211 -14.01 -3.57 -8.28
C ARG A 211 -12.99 -2.78 -9.09
N ALA A 212 -12.83 -1.50 -8.80
CA ALA A 212 -11.88 -0.63 -9.48
C ALA A 212 -10.42 -1.11 -9.28
N PHE A 213 -10.01 -1.40 -8.04
CA PHE A 213 -8.69 -1.93 -7.74
C PHE A 213 -8.38 -3.23 -8.51
N MET A 214 -9.32 -4.19 -8.50
CA MET A 214 -9.14 -5.45 -9.23
C MET A 214 -8.96 -5.23 -10.73
N ILE A 215 -9.72 -4.32 -11.34
CA ILE A 215 -9.63 -4.03 -12.77
C ILE A 215 -8.34 -3.28 -13.09
N TYR A 216 -8.07 -2.15 -12.44
CA TYR A 216 -7.01 -1.23 -12.83
C TYR A 216 -5.63 -1.61 -12.30
N GLN A 217 -5.56 -2.18 -11.09
CA GLN A 217 -4.27 -2.49 -10.46
C GLN A 217 -3.89 -3.98 -10.55
N MET A 218 -4.87 -4.90 -10.48
CA MET A 218 -4.59 -6.33 -10.55
C MET A 218 -4.81 -6.94 -11.94
N HIS A 219 -5.46 -6.23 -12.85
CA HIS A 219 -5.91 -6.74 -14.16
C HIS A 219 -6.72 -8.05 -14.03
N MET A 220 -7.66 -8.05 -13.11
CA MET A 220 -8.50 -9.20 -12.82
C MET A 220 -9.97 -8.85 -12.97
N LEU A 221 -10.76 -9.83 -13.43
CA LEU A 221 -12.21 -9.71 -13.35
C LEU A 221 -12.64 -9.73 -11.89
N PRO A 222 -13.56 -8.85 -11.48
CA PRO A 222 -14.10 -8.85 -10.14
C PRO A 222 -14.81 -10.18 -9.84
N ASN A 223 -14.29 -10.90 -8.88
CA ASN A 223 -14.87 -12.15 -8.37
C ASN A 223 -14.99 -12.09 -6.85
N GLY A 224 -16.05 -12.60 -6.29
CA GLY A 224 -16.28 -12.75 -4.84
C GLY A 224 -16.04 -11.49 -4.03
N LEU A 225 -17.07 -10.88 -3.46
CA LEU A 225 -16.99 -9.60 -2.75
C LEU A 225 -16.15 -9.61 -1.47
N ASN A 226 -15.85 -10.80 -0.91
CA ASN A 226 -15.22 -10.93 0.40
C ASN A 226 -13.93 -11.77 0.38
N ALA A 227 -13.44 -12.18 -0.79
CA ALA A 227 -12.19 -12.92 -0.86
C ALA A 227 -11.01 -11.97 -0.63
N ASN A 228 -10.15 -12.30 0.33
CA ASN A 228 -8.91 -11.56 0.56
C ASN A 228 -8.04 -11.55 -0.72
N LEU A 229 -7.48 -10.40 -1.06
CA LEU A 229 -6.72 -10.16 -2.28
C LEU A 229 -5.22 -10.48 -2.15
N THR A 230 -4.81 -11.10 -1.04
CA THR A 230 -3.42 -11.57 -0.85
C THR A 230 -3.00 -12.46 -2.01
N ASN A 231 -1.87 -12.16 -2.61
CA ASN A 231 -1.30 -12.91 -3.70
C ASN A 231 0.21 -13.14 -3.53
N PHE A 232 0.73 -14.09 -4.29
CA PHE A 232 2.09 -14.59 -4.15
C PHE A 232 2.75 -14.64 -5.52
N PHE A 233 3.99 -14.15 -5.58
CA PHE A 233 4.79 -14.17 -6.80
C PHE A 233 6.13 -14.85 -6.52
N GLU A 234 6.48 -15.84 -7.30
CA GLU A 234 7.76 -16.53 -7.16
C GLU A 234 8.63 -16.19 -8.37
N LEU A 235 9.74 -15.50 -8.15
CA LEU A 235 10.62 -15.03 -9.20
C LEU A 235 12.08 -15.10 -8.72
N ASN A 236 12.93 -15.79 -9.47
CA ASN A 236 14.37 -15.90 -9.21
C ASN A 236 14.72 -16.19 -7.74
N ASN A 237 14.29 -17.35 -7.25
CA ASN A 237 14.55 -17.80 -5.88
C ASN A 237 14.01 -16.83 -4.80
N THR A 238 13.03 -16.02 -5.16
CA THR A 238 12.37 -15.04 -4.27
C THR A 238 10.88 -15.26 -4.29
N LEU A 239 10.29 -15.44 -3.11
CA LEU A 239 8.86 -15.35 -2.89
C LEU A 239 8.50 -13.93 -2.46
N ILE A 240 7.66 -13.25 -3.22
CA ILE A 240 7.04 -11.98 -2.86
C ILE A 240 5.64 -12.28 -2.33
N VAL A 241 5.39 -11.93 -1.09
CA VAL A 241 4.11 -12.12 -0.40
C VAL A 241 3.42 -10.77 -0.30
N ASN A 242 2.45 -10.54 -1.17
CA ASN A 242 1.69 -9.29 -1.23
C ASN A 242 0.40 -9.44 -0.42
N ILE A 243 0.38 -8.90 0.80
CA ILE A 243 -0.67 -9.14 1.79
C ILE A 243 -1.74 -8.05 1.72
N ASP A 244 -2.97 -8.46 1.44
CA ASP A 244 -4.14 -7.61 1.56
C ASP A 244 -4.51 -7.41 3.03
N THR A 245 -4.22 -6.24 3.55
CA THR A 245 -4.46 -5.85 4.94
C THR A 245 -5.77 -5.08 5.13
N ARG A 246 -6.59 -4.90 4.07
CA ARG A 246 -7.82 -4.07 4.12
C ARG A 246 -9.11 -4.87 4.04
N THR A 247 -9.18 -5.94 3.24
CA THR A 247 -10.43 -6.70 3.03
C THR A 247 -11.03 -7.27 4.31
N GLU A 248 -10.21 -7.78 5.22
CA GLU A 248 -10.66 -8.48 6.44
C GLU A 248 -10.48 -7.65 7.70
N ARG A 249 -9.94 -6.43 7.56
CA ARG A 249 -9.58 -5.57 8.68
C ARG A 249 -10.79 -5.07 9.46
N ASN A 250 -10.60 -4.97 10.77
CA ASN A 250 -11.45 -4.23 11.70
C ASN A 250 -10.60 -3.77 12.91
N CYS A 251 -11.17 -3.01 13.82
CA CYS A 251 -10.48 -2.48 15.01
C CYS A 251 -9.80 -3.53 15.92
N LYS A 252 -9.99 -4.83 15.67
CA LYS A 252 -9.44 -5.93 16.51
C LYS A 252 -8.61 -6.93 15.75
N ARG A 253 -8.61 -6.88 14.41
CA ARG A 253 -8.01 -7.89 13.57
C ARG A 253 -7.64 -7.28 12.22
N ILE A 254 -6.49 -7.67 11.70
CA ILE A 254 -6.00 -7.32 10.36
C ILE A 254 -6.32 -8.43 9.36
N LEU A 255 -5.99 -9.68 9.70
CA LEU A 255 -6.19 -10.85 8.85
C LEU A 255 -7.08 -11.88 9.55
N SER A 256 -7.89 -12.58 8.79
CA SER A 256 -8.57 -13.79 9.29
C SER A 256 -7.54 -14.90 9.57
N ASP A 257 -7.90 -15.84 10.45
CA ASP A 257 -7.07 -17.02 10.71
C ASP A 257 -6.84 -17.84 9.43
N ALA A 258 -7.85 -17.93 8.56
CA ALA A 258 -7.75 -18.66 7.30
C ALA A 258 -6.71 -18.01 6.35
N THR A 259 -6.76 -16.69 6.19
CA THR A 259 -5.80 -15.95 5.35
C THR A 259 -4.41 -16.02 5.95
N ARG A 260 -4.26 -15.78 7.26
CA ARG A 260 -2.97 -15.87 7.96
C ARG A 260 -2.35 -17.26 7.82
N ASN A 261 -3.13 -18.32 8.01
CA ASN A 261 -2.64 -19.70 7.88
C ASN A 261 -2.21 -20.00 6.44
N LYS A 262 -2.95 -19.53 5.42
CA LYS A 262 -2.56 -19.65 4.02
C LYS A 262 -1.22 -18.94 3.74
N ILE A 263 -1.04 -17.72 4.25
CA ILE A 263 0.22 -16.98 4.12
C ILE A 263 1.37 -17.78 4.75
N PHE A 264 1.20 -18.25 5.98
CA PHE A 264 2.21 -19.03 6.69
C PHE A 264 2.55 -20.30 5.95
N GLN A 265 1.56 -21.09 5.54
CA GLN A 265 1.77 -22.31 4.77
C GLN A 265 2.55 -22.04 3.47
N THR A 266 2.20 -20.98 2.73
CA THR A 266 2.90 -20.64 1.48
C THR A 266 4.36 -20.29 1.74
N MET A 267 4.65 -19.47 2.77
CA MET A 267 6.02 -19.12 3.15
C MET A 267 6.83 -20.32 3.67
N GLU A 268 6.20 -21.28 4.32
CA GLU A 268 6.86 -22.51 4.80
C GLU A 268 7.21 -23.48 3.69
N THR A 269 6.34 -23.61 2.70
CA THR A 269 6.45 -24.62 1.66
C THR A 269 7.21 -24.17 0.43
N THR A 270 7.46 -22.87 0.28
CA THR A 270 8.24 -22.36 -0.85
C THR A 270 9.67 -22.90 -0.87
N SER A 271 10.17 -23.22 -2.07
CA SER A 271 11.59 -23.52 -2.29
C SER A 271 12.48 -22.26 -2.29
N ALA A 272 11.91 -21.08 -2.51
CA ALA A 272 12.63 -19.82 -2.56
C ALA A 272 13.46 -19.56 -1.29
N SER A 273 14.69 -19.10 -1.43
CA SER A 273 15.56 -18.75 -0.30
C SER A 273 15.27 -17.35 0.25
N ASN A 274 14.73 -16.46 -0.58
CA ASN A 274 14.37 -15.10 -0.20
C ASN A 274 12.86 -14.97 -0.06
N ILE A 275 12.41 -14.30 0.99
CA ILE A 275 11.00 -13.94 1.22
C ILE A 275 10.92 -12.44 1.41
N VAL A 276 10.21 -11.76 0.54
CA VAL A 276 9.86 -10.35 0.65
C VAL A 276 8.40 -10.24 1.02
N VAL A 277 8.12 -9.69 2.19
CA VAL A 277 6.76 -9.48 2.68
C VAL A 277 6.36 -8.05 2.43
N LEU A 278 5.26 -7.84 1.70
CA LEU A 278 4.66 -6.54 1.47
C LEU A 278 3.46 -6.39 2.40
N ILE A 279 3.47 -5.34 3.19
CA ILE A 279 2.34 -4.93 4.03
C ILE A 279 2.17 -3.42 3.90
N SER A 280 0.95 -2.93 3.99
CA SER A 280 0.70 -1.51 3.80
C SER A 280 1.21 -0.70 4.99
N THR A 281 0.80 -1.01 6.20
CA THR A 281 1.16 -0.28 7.43
C THR A 281 2.35 -0.90 8.16
N ALA A 282 3.14 -0.09 8.87
CA ALA A 282 4.41 -0.51 9.46
C ALA A 282 4.24 -1.34 10.75
N LEU A 283 5.04 -2.43 10.88
CA LEU A 283 5.19 -3.19 12.13
C LEU A 283 6.03 -2.42 13.17
N ALA A 284 7.08 -1.76 12.71
CA ALA A 284 8.03 -1.03 13.55
C ALA A 284 8.14 0.42 13.06
N TYR A 285 7.41 1.32 13.69
CA TYR A 285 7.47 2.77 13.44
C TYR A 285 7.03 3.55 14.68
N TYR A 286 5.76 3.43 15.10
CA TYR A 286 5.26 4.14 16.26
C TYR A 286 5.66 3.47 17.58
N ASN A 287 6.00 4.31 18.56
CA ASN A 287 5.99 3.90 19.97
C ASN A 287 4.57 4.10 20.51
N ILE A 288 3.77 3.05 20.49
CA ILE A 288 2.35 3.10 20.82
C ILE A 288 2.09 3.62 22.24
N ASP A 289 2.97 3.35 23.21
CA ASP A 289 2.82 3.82 24.59
C ASP A 289 2.94 5.35 24.67
N LYS A 290 3.84 5.94 23.86
CA LYS A 290 3.92 7.41 23.73
C LYS A 290 2.71 7.99 23.04
N VAL A 291 2.21 7.33 21.99
CA VAL A 291 1.02 7.73 21.25
C VAL A 291 -0.18 7.74 22.18
N HIS A 292 -0.44 6.64 22.87
CA HIS A 292 -1.54 6.55 23.84
C HIS A 292 -1.40 7.58 24.96
N SER A 293 -0.20 7.78 25.51
CA SER A 293 0.01 8.77 26.58
C SER A 293 -0.31 10.21 26.12
N LEU A 294 -0.05 10.55 24.86
CA LEU A 294 -0.33 11.88 24.31
C LEU A 294 -1.79 12.06 23.91
N LEU A 295 -2.40 11.06 23.28
CA LEU A 295 -3.78 11.12 22.82
C LEU A 295 -4.77 11.01 23.99
N PHE A 296 -4.58 10.08 24.93
CA PHE A 296 -5.46 9.92 26.09
C PHE A 296 -5.34 11.08 27.09
N PHE A 297 -4.18 11.72 27.21
CA PHE A 297 -4.06 12.92 28.06
C PHE A 297 -4.93 14.09 27.57
N ASN A 298 -5.22 14.16 26.27
CA ASN A 298 -6.04 15.24 25.70
C ASN A 298 -7.50 14.83 25.47
N VAL A 299 -7.78 13.59 25.06
CA VAL A 299 -9.14 13.18 24.67
C VAL A 299 -10.01 12.92 25.90
N ASP A 300 -9.52 12.20 26.93
CA ASP A 300 -10.27 11.99 28.17
C ASP A 300 -10.52 13.28 28.93
N LYS A 301 -9.56 14.20 28.94
CA LYS A 301 -9.77 15.52 29.54
C LYS A 301 -10.75 16.40 28.75
N VAL A 302 -10.70 16.34 27.42
CA VAL A 302 -11.65 17.07 26.55
C VAL A 302 -13.05 16.44 26.62
N HIS A 303 -13.17 15.11 26.61
CA HIS A 303 -14.46 14.43 26.83
C HIS A 303 -14.97 14.63 28.26
N THR A 304 -14.11 14.59 29.26
CA THR A 304 -14.49 14.88 30.65
C THR A 304 -14.89 16.34 30.83
N LEU A 305 -14.16 17.29 30.22
CA LEU A 305 -14.60 18.70 30.19
C LEU A 305 -15.92 18.89 29.40
N ALA A 306 -16.09 18.24 28.28
CA ALA A 306 -17.30 18.32 27.46
C ALA A 306 -18.51 17.69 28.18
N SER A 307 -18.31 16.64 29.00
CA SER A 307 -19.37 16.04 29.81
C SER A 307 -19.76 16.88 31.03
N TYR A 308 -18.88 17.74 31.53
CA TYR A 308 -19.15 18.68 32.61
C TYR A 308 -19.73 20.02 32.15
N LEU A 309 -19.81 20.28 30.82
CA LEU A 309 -20.29 21.52 30.25
C LEU A 309 -21.43 21.30 29.25
N PRO A 310 -22.63 20.83 29.71
CA PRO A 310 -23.74 20.52 28.82
C PRO A 310 -24.42 21.74 28.16
N SER A 311 -23.92 22.95 28.35
CA SER A 311 -24.60 24.17 27.92
C SER A 311 -23.73 25.25 27.28
N ILE A 312 -22.51 24.94 26.83
CA ILE A 312 -21.67 25.97 26.20
C ILE A 312 -21.60 25.72 24.69
N PRO A 313 -21.97 26.73 23.86
CA PRO A 313 -21.78 26.74 22.41
C PRO A 313 -20.29 26.60 22.00
N ALA A 314 -19.35 26.50 22.96
CA ALA A 314 -17.93 26.48 22.73
C ALA A 314 -17.48 25.29 21.88
N VAL A 315 -18.14 24.12 21.95
CA VAL A 315 -17.76 22.98 21.09
C VAL A 315 -18.15 23.24 19.64
N SER A 316 -19.30 23.89 19.39
CA SER A 316 -19.70 24.31 18.04
C SER A 316 -18.86 25.49 17.53
N ILE A 317 -18.36 26.35 18.42
CA ILE A 317 -17.45 27.45 18.07
C ILE A 317 -16.03 26.92 17.81
N LEU A 318 -15.56 25.98 18.59
CA LEU A 318 -14.25 25.33 18.36
C LEU A 318 -14.25 24.53 17.06
N SER A 319 -15.31 23.77 16.75
CA SER A 319 -15.46 23.04 15.49
C SER A 319 -15.63 23.96 14.26
N SER A 320 -15.99 25.22 14.46
CA SER A 320 -16.10 26.22 13.38
C SER A 320 -14.79 26.97 13.08
N LEU A 321 -13.77 26.86 13.94
CA LEU A 321 -12.46 27.45 13.67
C LEU A 321 -11.72 26.66 12.59
N PRO A 322 -11.09 27.31 11.60
CA PRO A 322 -10.41 26.63 10.48
C PRO A 322 -9.35 25.60 10.93
N ILE A 323 -8.72 25.82 12.10
CA ILE A 323 -7.72 24.94 12.68
C ILE A 323 -8.33 23.62 13.18
N PHE A 324 -9.60 23.62 13.59
CA PHE A 324 -10.29 22.43 14.11
C PHE A 324 -11.15 21.72 13.07
N LYS A 325 -11.39 22.34 11.91
CA LYS A 325 -12.23 21.78 10.85
C LYS A 325 -11.61 20.54 10.20
N ASN A 326 -10.29 20.43 10.25
CA ASN A 326 -9.52 19.30 9.72
C ASN A 326 -9.13 18.28 10.81
N LEU A 327 -9.69 18.38 12.02
CA LEU A 327 -9.40 17.44 13.11
C LEU A 327 -10.39 16.29 13.19
N TYR A 328 -11.51 16.39 12.47
CA TYR A 328 -12.58 15.39 12.50
C TYR A 328 -12.91 14.96 11.08
N ASN A 329 -12.93 13.65 10.88
CA ASN A 329 -13.33 13.05 9.60
C ASN A 329 -14.86 13.17 9.37
N VAL A 330 -15.32 12.66 8.22
CA VAL A 330 -16.73 12.72 7.81
C VAL A 330 -17.70 12.02 8.77
N PHE A 331 -17.21 11.18 9.65
CA PHE A 331 -17.99 10.48 10.67
C PHE A 331 -17.99 11.23 12.02
N GLY A 332 -17.28 12.36 12.14
CA GLY A 332 -17.12 13.11 13.38
C GLY A 332 -16.15 12.47 14.38
N LEU A 333 -15.28 11.60 13.92
CA LEU A 333 -14.19 11.01 14.70
C LEU A 333 -12.93 11.84 14.52
N PHE A 334 -12.03 11.77 15.49
CA PHE A 334 -10.75 12.48 15.44
C PHE A 334 -9.86 11.88 14.36
N GLU A 335 -9.46 12.67 13.36
CA GLU A 335 -8.76 12.25 12.15
C GLU A 335 -7.51 11.40 12.42
N TYR A 336 -6.79 11.73 13.48
CA TYR A 336 -5.54 11.03 13.82
C TYR A 336 -5.69 9.71 14.58
N ASN A 337 -6.93 9.35 14.95
CA ASN A 337 -7.16 8.07 15.63
C ASN A 337 -7.05 6.90 14.66
N ASP A 338 -7.41 7.10 13.39
CA ASP A 338 -7.33 6.07 12.36
C ASP A 338 -5.88 5.71 12.04
N ASP A 339 -5.00 6.68 11.75
CA ASP A 339 -3.56 6.47 11.52
C ASP A 339 -2.90 5.61 12.61
N VAL A 340 -3.34 5.74 13.87
CA VAL A 340 -2.75 5.04 15.01
C VAL A 340 -3.36 3.65 15.20
N ILE A 341 -4.70 3.56 15.13
CA ILE A 341 -5.45 2.31 15.27
C ILE A 341 -5.21 1.41 14.06
N ASP A 342 -4.90 2.01 12.92
CA ASP A 342 -4.63 1.32 11.66
C ASP A 342 -3.33 0.51 11.69
N GLY A 343 -2.36 0.93 12.49
CA GLY A 343 -1.04 0.28 12.56
C GLY A 343 -1.08 -1.15 13.14
N TRP A 344 -0.21 -2.03 12.63
CA TRP A 344 0.11 -3.31 13.28
C TRP A 344 0.61 -3.12 14.71
N CYS A 345 1.12 -1.94 15.03
CA CYS A 345 1.63 -1.62 16.35
C CYS A 345 0.54 -1.27 17.38
N ASP A 346 -0.73 -1.14 16.99
CA ASP A 346 -1.82 -0.90 17.93
C ASP A 346 -2.02 -2.06 18.90
N LYS A 347 -2.43 -1.75 20.13
CA LYS A 347 -2.63 -2.75 21.19
C LYS A 347 -3.69 -3.79 20.84
N ASN A 348 -4.70 -3.42 20.06
CA ASN A 348 -5.74 -4.35 19.63
C ASN A 348 -5.22 -5.40 18.64
N HIS A 349 -4.13 -5.11 17.93
CA HIS A 349 -3.49 -6.00 16.96
C HIS A 349 -2.24 -6.71 17.50
N GLU A 350 -1.85 -6.44 18.76
CA GLU A 350 -0.58 -6.89 19.34
C GLU A 350 -0.37 -8.40 19.26
N LEU A 351 -1.39 -9.19 19.59
CA LEU A 351 -1.29 -10.66 19.52
C LEU A 351 -1.08 -11.15 18.10
N GLU A 352 -1.82 -10.59 17.14
CA GLU A 352 -1.71 -10.95 15.74
C GLU A 352 -0.33 -10.57 15.18
N THR A 353 0.14 -9.38 15.52
CA THR A 353 1.47 -8.87 15.15
C THR A 353 2.57 -9.78 15.68
N ASN A 354 2.51 -10.15 16.94
CA ASN A 354 3.52 -11.01 17.55
C ASN A 354 3.51 -12.41 16.93
N LEU A 355 2.35 -13.00 16.66
CA LEU A 355 2.22 -14.29 15.96
C LEU A 355 2.81 -14.21 14.54
N PHE A 356 2.55 -13.12 13.82
CA PHE A 356 3.08 -12.92 12.49
C PHE A 356 4.61 -12.80 12.49
N VAL A 357 5.15 -12.01 13.41
CA VAL A 357 6.60 -11.83 13.57
C VAL A 357 7.27 -13.12 14.01
N ASP A 358 6.70 -13.87 14.95
CA ASP A 358 7.24 -15.15 15.41
C ASP A 358 7.39 -16.13 14.24
N LYS A 359 6.42 -16.14 13.33
CA LYS A 359 6.50 -16.95 12.12
C LYS A 359 7.63 -16.51 11.19
N LEU A 360 7.83 -15.22 11.01
CA LEU A 360 8.94 -14.71 10.21
C LEU A 360 10.31 -15.04 10.86
N MET A 361 10.40 -14.99 12.18
CA MET A 361 11.62 -15.39 12.93
C MET A 361 11.91 -16.89 12.76
N GLU A 362 10.87 -17.74 12.82
CA GLU A 362 10.99 -19.18 12.55
C GLU A 362 11.52 -19.45 11.14
N LEU A 363 10.96 -18.79 10.13
CA LEU A 363 11.42 -18.93 8.73
C LEU A 363 12.89 -18.55 8.59
N LYS A 364 13.33 -17.52 9.29
CA LYS A 364 14.72 -17.08 9.25
C LYS A 364 15.66 -18.04 9.98
N THR A 365 15.29 -18.54 11.13
CA THR A 365 16.14 -19.41 11.99
C THR A 365 16.07 -20.86 11.57
N ALA A 366 14.91 -21.47 11.61
CA ALA A 366 14.73 -22.90 11.36
C ALA A 366 14.81 -23.24 9.86
N LYS A 367 14.24 -22.40 8.98
CA LYS A 367 14.22 -22.62 7.52
C LYS A 367 15.39 -21.92 6.79
N LYS A 368 16.18 -21.10 7.48
CA LYS A 368 17.33 -20.34 6.94
C LYS A 368 16.97 -19.47 5.74
N LYS A 369 15.74 -18.93 5.73
CA LYS A 369 15.29 -18.00 4.70
C LYS A 369 15.82 -16.58 4.96
N ASN A 370 16.15 -15.85 3.90
CA ASN A 370 16.33 -14.40 3.99
C ASN A 370 14.95 -13.75 3.99
N VAL A 371 14.63 -12.97 5.02
CA VAL A 371 13.33 -12.33 5.16
C VAL A 371 13.53 -10.84 5.27
N ALA A 372 12.78 -10.07 4.48
CA ALA A 372 12.66 -8.61 4.59
C ALA A 372 11.21 -8.17 4.43
N ILE A 373 10.86 -7.04 5.04
CA ILE A 373 9.52 -6.45 4.98
C ILE A 373 9.61 -5.10 4.28
N LEU A 374 8.73 -4.85 3.32
CA LEU A 374 8.56 -3.56 2.65
C LEU A 374 7.21 -2.95 3.05
N VAL A 375 7.23 -1.65 3.34
CA VAL A 375 6.10 -0.95 3.95
C VAL A 375 5.89 0.43 3.34
N GLY A 376 4.61 0.86 3.26
CA GLY A 376 4.16 2.18 2.83
C GLY A 376 3.59 3.05 3.95
N ASP A 377 2.50 3.75 3.69
CA ASP A 377 1.57 4.47 4.55
C ASP A 377 2.08 5.76 5.23
N VAL A 378 3.18 5.73 5.94
CA VAL A 378 3.62 6.78 6.89
C VAL A 378 4.22 8.06 6.29
N HIS A 379 4.24 8.20 4.97
CA HIS A 379 4.74 9.36 4.20
C HIS A 379 6.20 9.77 4.49
N ILE A 380 7.03 8.81 4.89
CA ILE A 380 8.48 8.96 5.06
C ILE A 380 9.25 7.80 4.45
N GLY A 381 10.56 7.95 4.29
CA GLY A 381 11.49 6.83 4.10
C GLY A 381 12.25 6.52 5.38
N GLY A 382 12.75 5.29 5.52
CA GLY A 382 13.62 4.92 6.63
C GLY A 382 13.67 3.42 6.90
N ASP A 383 14.53 3.05 7.83
CA ASP A 383 14.78 1.66 8.19
C ASP A 383 14.31 1.34 9.59
N ALA A 384 13.78 0.14 9.74
CA ALA A 384 13.43 -0.43 11.02
C ALA A 384 13.96 -1.85 11.16
N VAL A 385 14.10 -2.30 12.40
CA VAL A 385 14.52 -3.66 12.75
C VAL A 385 13.52 -4.25 13.72
N ILE A 386 13.13 -5.47 13.42
CA ILE A 386 12.36 -6.32 14.35
C ILE A 386 13.32 -7.39 14.86
N GLU A 387 13.49 -7.46 16.18
CA GLU A 387 14.49 -8.30 16.80
C GLU A 387 13.89 -9.19 17.90
N LYS A 388 14.22 -10.48 17.89
CA LYS A 388 13.89 -11.44 18.94
C LYS A 388 15.03 -12.43 19.10
N ASP A 389 15.50 -12.66 20.33
CA ASP A 389 16.55 -13.61 20.67
C ASP A 389 17.81 -13.46 19.80
N GLY A 390 18.21 -12.22 19.51
CA GLY A 390 19.35 -11.88 18.66
C GLY A 390 19.13 -12.04 17.15
N VAL A 391 17.97 -12.54 16.72
CA VAL A 391 17.59 -12.64 15.32
C VAL A 391 16.93 -11.35 14.87
N LYS A 392 17.34 -10.81 13.71
CA LYS A 392 16.89 -9.53 13.18
C LYS A 392 16.21 -9.70 11.84
N ILE A 393 15.05 -9.06 11.65
CA ILE A 393 14.36 -8.92 10.37
C ILE A 393 14.34 -7.44 10.02
N PRO A 394 14.90 -7.04 8.86
CA PRO A 394 14.81 -5.66 8.39
C PRO A 394 13.41 -5.34 7.89
N GLN A 395 12.94 -4.14 8.21
CA GLN A 395 11.78 -3.52 7.62
C GLN A 395 12.21 -2.22 6.96
N TYR A 396 11.86 -2.05 5.69
CA TYR A 396 12.19 -0.88 4.89
C TYR A 396 10.92 -0.11 4.59
N ILE A 397 10.93 1.18 4.89
CA ILE A 397 9.82 2.09 4.65
C ILE A 397 10.22 3.00 3.48
N SER A 398 9.42 3.02 2.44
CA SER A 398 9.53 4.01 1.37
C SER A 398 8.12 4.45 0.98
N SER A 399 7.70 5.53 1.59
CA SER A 399 6.34 6.01 1.61
C SER A 399 6.33 7.51 1.33
N GLY A 400 6.31 7.90 0.06
CA GLY A 400 6.32 9.30 -0.29
C GLY A 400 6.79 9.59 -1.71
N VAL A 401 6.42 8.76 -2.67
CA VAL A 401 6.76 9.02 -4.08
C VAL A 401 6.00 10.25 -4.62
N GLY A 402 4.79 10.49 -4.13
CA GLY A 402 3.93 11.62 -4.47
C GLY A 402 3.37 12.37 -3.26
N SER A 403 3.53 11.83 -2.06
CA SER A 403 3.13 12.46 -0.80
C SER A 403 4.34 12.58 0.11
N ILE A 404 4.45 13.67 0.81
CA ILE A 404 5.41 13.81 1.90
C ILE A 404 4.68 14.31 3.13
N THR A 405 5.19 13.88 4.26
CA THR A 405 4.80 14.51 5.51
C THR A 405 5.13 15.98 5.40
N ALA A 406 4.10 16.83 5.29
CA ALA A 406 4.29 18.27 5.19
C ALA A 406 5.01 18.77 6.45
N ARG A 407 5.78 19.82 6.36
CA ARG A 407 6.57 20.40 7.47
C ARG A 407 5.67 21.08 8.51
N THR A 408 4.67 20.35 9.00
CA THR A 408 3.67 20.82 9.97
C THR A 408 4.05 20.42 11.40
N ALA A 409 3.38 20.99 12.38
CA ALA A 409 3.50 20.57 13.78
C ALA A 409 3.18 19.06 13.96
N PHE A 410 2.33 18.51 13.11
CA PHE A 410 1.95 17.11 13.11
C PHE A 410 3.09 16.18 12.69
N ASP A 411 3.90 16.57 11.73
CA ASP A 411 5.06 15.81 11.28
C ASP A 411 6.15 15.74 12.35
N CYS A 412 6.32 16.86 13.07
CA CYS A 412 7.15 16.86 14.27
C CYS A 412 6.61 15.88 15.31
N MET A 413 5.28 15.74 15.41
CA MET A 413 4.63 14.81 16.31
C MET A 413 4.82 13.36 15.85
N LYS A 414 4.56 13.01 14.58
CA LYS A 414 4.84 11.67 14.02
C LYS A 414 6.29 11.26 14.27
N LYS A 415 7.27 12.15 14.04
CA LYS A 415 8.69 11.90 14.35
C LYS A 415 8.94 11.68 15.84
N THR A 416 8.29 12.44 16.71
CA THR A 416 8.43 12.30 18.17
C THR A 416 7.85 10.97 18.66
N LEU A 417 6.75 10.52 18.05
CA LEU A 417 6.04 9.30 18.39
C LEU A 417 6.68 8.03 17.81
N SER A 418 7.55 8.16 16.82
CA SER A 418 8.31 7.01 16.27
C SER A 418 9.38 6.53 17.23
N GLY A 419 9.88 5.31 17.03
CA GLY A 419 11.04 4.79 17.78
C GLY A 419 10.91 3.33 18.18
N GLU A 420 11.21 3.04 19.45
CA GLU A 420 11.33 1.68 19.97
C GLU A 420 10.11 1.29 20.79
N ARG A 421 9.65 0.07 20.63
CA ARG A 421 8.69 -0.59 21.53
C ARG A 421 9.05 -2.06 21.74
N PHE A 422 8.56 -2.64 22.82
CA PHE A 422 8.69 -4.06 23.15
C PHE A 422 7.30 -4.68 23.31
N SER A 423 7.11 -5.87 22.76
CA SER A 423 5.89 -6.64 22.90
C SER A 423 6.19 -8.13 22.69
N GLY A 424 5.68 -9.00 23.58
CA GLY A 424 5.84 -10.46 23.45
C GLY A 424 7.30 -10.93 23.36
N GLY A 425 8.24 -10.23 23.99
CA GLY A 425 9.67 -10.51 23.88
C GLY A 425 10.31 -10.07 22.55
N ILE A 426 9.57 -9.36 21.72
CA ILE A 426 10.02 -8.82 20.43
C ILE A 426 10.31 -7.34 20.60
N ARG A 427 11.46 -6.91 20.08
CA ARG A 427 11.85 -5.51 19.95
C ARG A 427 11.51 -5.00 18.57
N TYR A 428 10.72 -3.94 18.49
CA TYR A 428 10.40 -3.20 17.28
C TYR A 428 11.11 -1.86 17.34
N PHE A 429 12.03 -1.63 16.44
CA PHE A 429 12.89 -0.44 16.47
C PHE A 429 12.93 0.26 15.11
N PHE A 430 12.42 1.50 15.06
CA PHE A 430 12.61 2.41 13.92
C PHE A 430 13.84 3.30 14.20
N ASP A 431 14.80 3.27 13.27
CA ASP A 431 16.00 4.10 13.37
C ASP A 431 15.71 5.53 12.87
N LYS A 432 15.51 6.43 13.79
CA LYS A 432 15.25 7.86 13.48
C LYS A 432 16.35 8.55 12.68
N ASN A 433 17.58 8.02 12.70
CA ASN A 433 18.70 8.59 11.94
C ASN A 433 18.61 8.25 10.46
N THR A 434 17.80 7.26 10.10
CA THR A 434 17.53 6.88 8.69
C THR A 434 16.30 7.57 8.12
N ALA A 435 15.56 8.34 8.94
CA ALA A 435 14.31 8.96 8.53
C ALA A 435 14.49 10.00 7.41
N ILE A 436 13.79 9.79 6.31
CA ILE A 436 13.77 10.65 5.12
C ILE A 436 12.42 11.35 5.05
N PHE A 437 12.43 12.68 5.21
CA PHE A 437 11.24 13.55 5.17
C PHE A 437 11.12 14.29 3.83
N ASP A 438 11.58 13.69 2.75
CA ASP A 438 11.48 14.22 1.39
C ASP A 438 10.80 13.19 0.49
N TYR A 439 10.39 13.59 -0.72
CA TYR A 439 9.94 12.64 -1.72
C TYR A 439 10.95 11.52 -1.90
N ASN A 440 10.50 10.28 -1.76
CA ASN A 440 11.38 9.14 -1.72
C ASN A 440 10.77 7.92 -2.44
N TRP A 441 11.66 7.06 -2.91
CA TRP A 441 11.34 5.73 -3.42
C TRP A 441 12.46 4.75 -3.07
N GLY A 442 12.13 3.46 -3.11
CA GLY A 442 13.08 2.38 -2.87
C GLY A 442 13.56 1.71 -4.15
N ARG A 443 14.83 1.34 -4.19
CA ARG A 443 15.34 0.32 -5.10
C ARG A 443 15.71 -0.91 -4.28
N VAL A 444 15.14 -2.05 -4.60
CA VAL A 444 15.43 -3.31 -3.91
C VAL A 444 16.20 -4.19 -4.86
N ARG A 445 17.42 -4.59 -4.46
CA ARG A 445 18.20 -5.58 -5.17
C ARG A 445 18.16 -6.90 -4.39
N ILE A 446 17.78 -7.96 -5.08
CA ILE A 446 17.71 -9.30 -4.49
C ILE A 446 18.61 -10.22 -5.29
N ASP A 447 19.60 -10.78 -4.66
CA ASP A 447 20.44 -11.85 -5.20
C ASP A 447 20.20 -13.17 -4.44
N SER A 448 20.98 -14.21 -4.75
CA SER A 448 20.82 -15.53 -4.11
C SER A 448 20.91 -15.51 -2.58
N ASN A 449 21.60 -14.50 -2.00
CA ASN A 449 21.98 -14.49 -0.60
C ASN A 449 21.52 -13.23 0.15
N HIS A 450 21.14 -12.17 -0.57
CA HIS A 450 20.91 -10.86 0.04
C HIS A 450 19.65 -10.19 -0.52
N ILE A 451 18.97 -9.49 0.36
CA ILE A 451 17.93 -8.49 0.03
C ILE A 451 18.50 -7.14 0.49
N ILE A 452 18.80 -6.26 -0.45
CA ILE A 452 19.42 -4.95 -0.18
C ILE A 452 18.44 -3.87 -0.60
N PHE A 453 18.15 -2.96 0.29
CA PHE A 453 17.30 -1.81 0.03
C PHE A 453 18.15 -0.54 -0.11
N PHE A 454 17.85 0.24 -1.13
CA PHE A 454 18.47 1.54 -1.38
C PHE A 454 17.39 2.61 -1.34
N HIS A 455 17.52 3.54 -0.42
CA HIS A 455 16.67 4.72 -0.40
C HIS A 455 17.15 5.75 -1.42
N HIS A 456 16.21 6.38 -2.10
CA HIS A 456 16.46 7.47 -3.04
C HIS A 456 15.54 8.63 -2.74
N THR A 457 16.04 9.84 -3.01
CA THR A 457 15.25 11.08 -2.92
C THR A 457 15.38 11.89 -4.20
N SER A 458 14.49 12.84 -4.40
CA SER A 458 14.56 13.75 -5.55
C SER A 458 15.84 14.60 -5.58
N LYS A 459 16.46 14.81 -4.42
CA LYS A 459 17.69 15.63 -4.25
C LYS A 459 18.96 14.80 -4.29
N ASP A 460 18.91 13.55 -3.85
CA ASP A 460 20.06 12.65 -3.81
C ASP A 460 19.73 11.35 -4.51
N THR A 461 20.32 11.18 -5.69
CA THR A 461 20.17 9.96 -6.50
C THR A 461 21.24 8.91 -6.20
N LYS A 462 22.12 9.16 -5.22
CA LYS A 462 23.10 8.16 -4.77
C LYS A 462 22.38 7.06 -3.97
N ASP A 463 22.94 5.87 -4.08
CA ASP A 463 22.46 4.72 -3.31
C ASP A 463 22.70 4.96 -1.81
N ILE A 464 21.66 5.25 -1.04
CA ILE A 464 21.73 5.36 0.42
C ILE A 464 21.41 3.98 1.00
N VAL A 465 22.37 3.34 1.63
CA VAL A 465 22.22 2.03 2.28
C VAL A 465 22.44 2.22 3.77
N PHE A 466 21.39 2.06 4.56
CA PHE A 466 21.49 2.18 6.02
C PHE A 466 21.90 0.87 6.69
N PHE A 467 21.40 -0.28 6.22
CA PHE A 467 21.84 -1.58 6.72
C PHE A 467 22.91 -2.17 5.82
N LYS A 468 24.20 -1.97 6.19
CA LYS A 468 25.25 -2.87 5.76
C LYS A 468 25.22 -4.09 6.67
N LYS A 469 25.17 -5.30 6.09
CA LYS A 469 25.36 -6.53 6.83
C LYS A 469 26.65 -6.39 7.66
N SER A 470 26.57 -6.45 8.99
CA SER A 470 27.73 -6.81 9.80
C SER A 470 28.11 -8.23 9.37
N GLU A 471 29.31 -8.40 8.90
CA GLU A 471 29.97 -9.67 8.59
C GLU A 471 29.83 -10.70 9.70
#